data_4a74f6f6c170b3b005f0adac9e65cacd
#
_entry.id   4a74f6f6c170b3b005f0adac9e65cacd
#
_cell.length_a   1.000
_cell.length_b   1.000
_cell.length_c   1.000
_cell.angle_alpha   90.00
_cell.angle_beta   90.00
_cell.angle_gamma   90.00
#
_symmetry.space_group_name_H-M   'P 1'
#
loop_
_entity.id
_entity.type
_entity.pdbx_description
1 polymer ?
#
loop_
_entity_poly.entity_id
_entity_poly.type
_entity_poly.pdbx_seq_one_letter_code
_entity_poly.pdbx_strand_id
1 'polypeptide(L)'
;GPVRVRSRKAALGSAVVALPASAAFLGWTQSAHGQGWTAVTAVAAVAALVLGVLLTWQGREGWSFTAMAVAVLTLTVTVFGALYPNVLPSTTDPAYSLTIENAASADYTLTVMTWLTLVALPVILGYQAWSYWVFRKRVTGEQITGATVDGGAEPEPEKVA
;
A
#
# COMPACT_ATOMS: atom_id res chain seq x y z
N GLY A 1 -1.90 -23.65 5.81
CA GLY A 1 -2.55 -24.19 4.61
C GLY A 1 -1.71 -23.95 3.35
N PRO A 2 -1.97 -24.64 2.24
CA PRO A 2 -1.16 -24.59 1.02
C PRO A 2 -1.14 -23.17 0.38
N VAL A 3 -2.21 -22.40 0.54
CA VAL A 3 -2.30 -21.03 0.02
C VAL A 3 -1.28 -20.11 0.70
N ARG A 4 -1.11 -20.23 2.03
CA ARG A 4 -0.15 -19.43 2.80
C ARG A 4 1.30 -19.69 2.35
N VAL A 5 1.63 -20.94 2.04
CA VAL A 5 2.98 -21.28 1.56
C VAL A 5 3.22 -20.73 0.17
N ARG A 6 2.23 -20.79 -0.71
CA ARG A 6 2.32 -20.25 -2.08
C ARG A 6 2.44 -18.73 -2.08
N SER A 7 1.60 -18.04 -1.32
CA SER A 7 1.64 -16.56 -1.23
C SER A 7 2.95 -16.06 -0.66
N ARG A 8 3.49 -16.74 0.37
CA ARG A 8 4.79 -16.42 0.94
C ARG A 8 5.93 -16.62 -0.07
N LYS A 9 5.94 -17.72 -0.82
CA LYS A 9 6.94 -17.96 -1.88
C LYS A 9 6.85 -16.90 -2.97
N ALA A 10 5.64 -16.54 -3.40
CA ALA A 10 5.42 -15.47 -4.38
C ALA A 10 5.92 -14.12 -3.87
N ALA A 11 5.60 -13.75 -2.62
CA ALA A 11 6.05 -12.51 -2.00
C ALA A 11 7.57 -12.44 -1.87
N LEU A 12 8.22 -13.52 -1.46
CA LEU A 12 9.68 -13.57 -1.37
C LEU A 12 10.34 -13.57 -2.76
N GLY A 13 9.74 -14.24 -3.74
CA GLY A 13 10.22 -14.22 -5.13
C GLY A 13 10.13 -12.84 -5.75
N SER A 14 9.02 -12.12 -5.56
CA SER A 14 8.87 -10.74 -6.05
C SER A 14 9.80 -9.76 -5.33
N ALA A 15 10.12 -9.99 -4.06
CA ALA A 15 11.02 -9.15 -3.28
C ALA A 15 12.45 -9.13 -3.87
N VAL A 16 12.91 -10.23 -4.49
CA VAL A 16 14.23 -10.31 -5.14
C VAL A 16 14.38 -9.28 -6.27
N VAL A 17 13.30 -8.96 -6.95
CA VAL A 17 13.28 -7.93 -8.01
C VAL A 17 12.90 -6.57 -7.43
N ALA A 18 11.91 -6.51 -6.55
CA ALA A 18 11.39 -5.27 -6.01
C ALA A 18 12.41 -4.51 -5.16
N LEU A 19 13.20 -5.19 -4.32
CA LEU A 19 14.20 -4.53 -3.47
C LEU A 19 15.30 -3.81 -4.29
N PRO A 20 16.01 -4.48 -5.23
CA PRO A 20 17.04 -3.80 -6.01
C PRO A 20 16.44 -2.74 -6.94
N ALA A 21 15.27 -2.98 -7.52
CA ALA A 21 14.59 -1.99 -8.36
C ALA A 21 14.21 -0.73 -7.56
N SER A 22 13.66 -0.88 -6.35
CA SER A 22 13.33 0.24 -5.47
C SER A 22 14.59 0.99 -5.02
N ALA A 23 15.65 0.28 -4.66
CA ALA A 23 16.91 0.89 -4.27
C ALA A 23 17.57 1.66 -5.43
N ALA A 24 17.57 1.09 -6.64
CA ALA A 24 18.08 1.74 -7.84
C ALA A 24 17.26 3.00 -8.20
N PHE A 25 15.94 2.90 -8.16
CA PHE A 25 15.05 4.02 -8.42
C PHE A 25 15.26 5.17 -7.40
N LEU A 26 15.29 4.85 -6.12
CA LEU A 26 15.54 5.84 -5.07
C LEU A 26 16.93 6.45 -5.17
N GLY A 27 17.95 5.64 -5.46
CA GLY A 27 19.31 6.11 -5.69
C GLY A 27 19.39 7.08 -6.87
N TRP A 28 18.74 6.76 -7.98
CA TRP A 28 18.65 7.65 -9.14
C TRP A 28 17.91 8.95 -8.79
N THR A 29 16.71 8.84 -8.20
CA THR A 29 15.92 10.03 -7.79
C THR A 29 16.72 10.92 -6.86
N GLN A 30 17.43 10.34 -5.90
CA GLN A 30 18.26 11.07 -4.96
C GLN A 30 19.47 11.75 -5.63
N SER A 31 20.11 11.11 -6.61
CA SER A 31 21.23 11.70 -7.34
C SER A 31 20.81 12.83 -8.29
N ALA A 32 19.59 12.74 -8.86
CA ALA A 32 19.06 13.73 -9.82
C ALA A 32 18.37 14.92 -9.16
N HIS A 33 17.61 14.70 -8.08
CA HIS A 33 16.73 15.70 -7.48
C HIS A 33 16.78 15.70 -5.94
N GLY A 34 17.69 14.93 -5.33
CA GLY A 34 17.71 14.72 -3.88
C GLY A 34 18.06 15.97 -3.08
N GLN A 35 17.33 16.15 -2.00
CA GLN A 35 17.63 17.10 -0.93
C GLN A 35 18.19 16.35 0.28
N GLY A 36 18.93 17.01 1.16
CA GLY A 36 19.57 16.33 2.29
C GLY A 36 18.62 15.54 3.18
N TRP A 37 17.41 16.06 3.44
CA TRP A 37 16.40 15.37 4.24
C TRP A 37 15.73 14.19 3.50
N THR A 38 15.61 14.27 2.16
CA THR A 38 15.03 13.19 1.36
C THR A 38 15.93 11.96 1.29
N ALA A 39 17.25 12.13 1.50
CA ALA A 39 18.17 11.01 1.65
C ALA A 39 17.83 10.17 2.88
N VAL A 40 17.47 10.81 3.99
CA VAL A 40 17.09 10.12 5.23
C VAL A 40 15.79 9.34 5.02
N THR A 41 14.79 9.94 4.37
CA THR A 41 13.53 9.25 4.08
C THR A 41 13.71 8.13 3.05
N ALA A 42 14.61 8.26 2.07
CA ALA A 42 14.95 7.20 1.12
C ALA A 42 15.57 5.99 1.83
N VAL A 43 16.53 6.21 2.71
CA VAL A 43 17.13 5.15 3.53
C VAL A 43 16.09 4.48 4.42
N ALA A 44 15.21 5.27 5.05
CA ALA A 44 14.13 4.75 5.88
C ALA A 44 13.14 3.90 5.07
N ALA A 45 12.80 4.29 3.84
CA ALA A 45 11.95 3.52 2.94
C ALA A 45 12.55 2.17 2.59
N VAL A 46 13.83 2.14 2.20
CA VAL A 46 14.55 0.88 1.90
C VAL A 46 14.64 0.00 3.15
N ALA A 47 14.97 0.58 4.30
CA ALA A 47 15.04 -0.17 5.56
C ALA A 47 13.68 -0.79 5.94
N ALA A 48 12.59 -0.04 5.77
CA ALA A 48 11.23 -0.54 6.02
C ALA A 48 10.83 -1.66 5.04
N LEU A 49 11.20 -1.55 3.75
CA LEU A 49 11.01 -2.63 2.77
C LEU A 49 11.77 -3.89 3.15
N VAL A 50 13.05 -3.77 3.48
CA VAL A 50 13.89 -4.90 3.92
C VAL A 50 13.30 -5.54 5.17
N LEU A 51 12.92 -4.74 6.16
CA LEU A 51 12.28 -5.21 7.38
C LEU A 51 10.97 -5.97 7.08
N GLY A 52 10.14 -5.45 6.18
CA GLY A 52 8.90 -6.11 5.74
C GLY A 52 9.17 -7.48 5.12
N VAL A 53 10.17 -7.60 4.26
CA VAL A 53 10.58 -8.88 3.65
C VAL A 53 11.11 -9.84 4.71
N LEU A 54 11.96 -9.39 5.63
CA LEU A 54 12.50 -10.21 6.72
C LEU A 54 11.39 -10.72 7.65
N LEU A 55 10.43 -9.88 8.00
CA LEU A 55 9.27 -10.26 8.81
C LEU A 55 8.35 -11.27 8.08
N THR A 56 8.21 -11.12 6.76
CA THR A 56 7.53 -12.12 5.93
C THR A 56 8.27 -13.46 5.97
N TRP A 57 9.58 -13.43 5.88
CA TRP A 57 10.41 -14.63 5.97
C TRP A 57 10.31 -15.30 7.34
N GLN A 58 10.22 -14.53 8.41
CA GLN A 58 9.99 -15.04 9.78
C GLN A 58 8.55 -15.52 10.02
N GLY A 59 7.61 -15.29 9.09
CA GLY A 59 6.20 -15.66 9.23
C GLY A 59 5.37 -14.70 10.11
N ARG A 60 5.91 -13.52 10.42
CA ARG A 60 5.21 -12.48 11.22
C ARG A 60 4.38 -11.56 10.32
N GLU A 61 3.30 -12.12 9.77
CA GLU A 61 2.51 -11.50 8.69
C GLU A 61 1.94 -10.11 9.06
N GLY A 62 1.45 -9.93 10.29
CA GLY A 62 0.89 -8.63 10.74
C GLY A 62 1.94 -7.53 10.77
N TRP A 63 3.12 -7.80 11.34
CA TRP A 63 4.22 -6.86 11.40
C TRP A 63 4.84 -6.58 10.03
N SER A 64 4.88 -7.61 9.16
CA SER A 64 5.29 -7.45 7.78
C SER A 64 4.39 -6.48 7.03
N PHE A 65 3.07 -6.60 7.19
CA PHE A 65 2.11 -5.66 6.59
C PHE A 65 2.35 -4.22 7.07
N THR A 66 2.53 -4.03 8.38
CA THR A 66 2.81 -2.69 8.94
C THR A 66 4.11 -2.11 8.38
N ALA A 67 5.18 -2.91 8.31
CA ALA A 67 6.44 -2.47 7.74
C ALA A 67 6.32 -2.08 6.26
N MET A 68 5.55 -2.84 5.46
CA MET A 68 5.27 -2.51 4.07
C MET A 68 4.43 -1.23 3.92
N ALA A 69 3.44 -1.02 4.79
CA ALA A 69 2.66 0.22 4.79
C ALA A 69 3.54 1.44 5.10
N VAL A 70 4.41 1.34 6.10
CA VAL A 70 5.40 2.38 6.42
C VAL A 70 6.34 2.62 5.24
N ALA A 71 6.81 1.56 4.58
CA ALA A 71 7.69 1.67 3.42
C ALA A 71 7.01 2.45 2.28
N VAL A 72 5.76 2.14 1.95
CA VAL A 72 5.00 2.85 0.90
C VAL A 72 4.80 4.32 1.26
N LEU A 73 4.42 4.63 2.50
CA LEU A 73 4.26 6.02 2.96
C LEU A 73 5.58 6.79 2.87
N THR A 74 6.67 6.20 3.37
CA THR A 74 7.98 6.84 3.37
C THR A 74 8.53 7.00 1.94
N LEU A 75 8.31 6.02 1.06
CA LEU A 75 8.63 6.11 -0.37
C LEU A 75 7.90 7.29 -1.02
N THR A 76 6.59 7.41 -0.76
CA THR A 76 5.77 8.51 -1.28
C THR A 76 6.33 9.86 -0.83
N VAL A 77 6.60 10.02 0.47
CA VAL A 77 7.20 11.24 1.01
C VAL A 77 8.55 11.54 0.36
N THR A 78 9.38 10.51 0.13
CA THR A 78 10.69 10.67 -0.50
C THR A 78 10.57 11.18 -1.93
N VAL A 79 9.70 10.57 -2.75
CA VAL A 79 9.55 10.93 -4.16
C VAL A 79 8.99 12.34 -4.32
N PHE A 80 7.89 12.65 -3.63
CA PHE A 80 7.30 13.98 -3.70
C PHE A 80 8.19 15.04 -3.06
N GLY A 81 8.90 14.70 -1.99
CA GLY A 81 9.84 15.61 -1.33
C GLY A 81 11.06 15.89 -2.19
N ALA A 82 11.57 14.93 -2.94
CA ALA A 82 12.70 15.13 -3.85
C ALA A 82 12.33 16.05 -5.03
N LEU A 83 11.08 15.97 -5.50
CA LEU A 83 10.61 16.83 -6.60
C LEU A 83 10.29 18.28 -6.15
N TYR A 84 9.98 18.48 -4.87
CA TYR A 84 9.60 19.81 -4.37
C TYR A 84 10.69 20.87 -4.63
N PRO A 85 10.38 22.09 -5.11
CA PRO A 85 9.04 22.67 -5.36
C PRO A 85 8.47 22.38 -6.76
N ASN A 86 9.13 21.59 -7.59
CA ASN A 86 8.68 21.27 -8.94
C ASN A 86 7.64 20.14 -8.92
N VAL A 87 6.58 20.28 -9.70
CA VAL A 87 5.62 19.21 -10.01
C VAL A 87 6.14 18.35 -11.16
N LEU A 88 6.70 19.03 -12.19
CA LEU A 88 7.36 18.42 -13.33
C LEU A 88 8.66 19.18 -13.63
N PRO A 89 9.82 18.62 -13.27
CA PRO A 89 11.10 19.24 -13.63
C PRO A 89 11.36 19.10 -15.12
N SER A 90 11.76 20.19 -15.78
CA SER A 90 12.17 20.17 -17.18
C SER A 90 13.62 19.65 -17.28
N THR A 91 13.87 18.81 -18.27
CA THR A 91 15.22 18.30 -18.58
C THR A 91 15.99 19.21 -19.52
N THR A 92 15.32 20.17 -20.17
CA THR A 92 15.91 21.06 -21.17
C THR A 92 16.39 22.38 -20.56
N ASP A 93 15.51 23.05 -19.79
CA ASP A 93 15.83 24.31 -19.12
C ASP A 93 15.01 24.42 -17.83
N PRO A 94 15.62 24.80 -16.69
CA PRO A 94 14.93 24.98 -15.42
C PRO A 94 13.77 25.98 -15.50
N ALA A 95 13.84 26.97 -16.41
CA ALA A 95 12.77 27.97 -16.61
C ALA A 95 11.45 27.34 -17.11
N TYR A 96 11.51 26.18 -17.76
CA TYR A 96 10.33 25.45 -18.24
C TYR A 96 9.78 24.43 -17.22
N SER A 97 10.34 24.38 -16.02
CA SER A 97 9.83 23.48 -14.98
C SER A 97 8.48 23.96 -14.47
N LEU A 98 7.53 23.03 -14.35
CA LEU A 98 6.26 23.31 -13.69
C LEU A 98 6.48 23.25 -12.17
N THR A 99 6.31 24.39 -11.54
CA THR A 99 6.33 24.51 -10.07
C THR A 99 4.92 24.38 -9.50
N ILE A 100 4.82 24.16 -8.20
CA ILE A 100 3.54 24.14 -7.50
C ILE A 100 2.76 25.44 -7.72
N GLU A 101 3.45 26.59 -7.79
CA GLU A 101 2.82 27.90 -7.96
C GLU A 101 2.24 28.12 -9.37
N ASN A 102 2.98 27.72 -10.43
CA ASN A 102 2.53 27.95 -11.80
C ASN A 102 1.64 26.82 -12.35
N ALA A 103 1.63 25.63 -11.71
CA ALA A 103 0.78 24.51 -12.07
C ALA A 103 -0.51 24.43 -11.24
N ALA A 104 -0.62 25.23 -10.16
CA ALA A 104 -1.80 25.24 -9.30
C ALA A 104 -3.02 25.80 -10.02
N SER A 105 -4.18 25.20 -9.77
CA SER A 105 -5.47 25.78 -10.17
C SER A 105 -5.72 27.12 -9.47
N ALA A 106 -6.64 27.92 -10.02
CA ALA A 106 -7.04 29.18 -9.42
C ALA A 106 -7.47 29.00 -7.93
N ASP A 107 -7.18 29.97 -7.09
CA ASP A 107 -7.41 29.94 -5.63
C ASP A 107 -8.85 29.55 -5.26
N TYR A 108 -9.84 30.00 -6.03
CA TYR A 108 -11.23 29.61 -5.82
C TYR A 108 -11.42 28.10 -5.99
N THR A 109 -10.85 27.50 -7.02
CA THR A 109 -10.95 26.05 -7.28
C THR A 109 -10.27 25.24 -6.17
N LEU A 110 -9.09 25.69 -5.73
CA LEU A 110 -8.39 25.04 -4.61
C LEU A 110 -9.19 25.13 -3.32
N THR A 111 -9.81 26.25 -3.03
CA THR A 111 -10.67 26.45 -1.84
C THR A 111 -11.87 25.52 -1.89
N VAL A 112 -12.59 25.46 -3.01
CA VAL A 112 -13.77 24.56 -3.17
C VAL A 112 -13.34 23.10 -3.03
N MET A 113 -12.25 22.69 -3.67
CA MET A 113 -11.72 21.31 -3.56
C MET A 113 -11.33 20.97 -2.13
N THR A 114 -10.72 21.92 -1.40
CA THR A 114 -10.31 21.71 -0.01
C THR A 114 -11.54 21.48 0.89
N TRP A 115 -12.56 22.31 0.77
CA TRP A 115 -13.81 22.13 1.54
C TRP A 115 -14.52 20.83 1.19
N LEU A 116 -14.61 20.50 -0.10
CA LEU A 116 -15.23 19.25 -0.55
C LEU A 116 -14.49 18.04 0.01
N THR A 117 -13.16 18.06 -0.06
CA THR A 117 -12.31 16.98 0.47
C THR A 117 -12.41 16.88 1.98
N LEU A 118 -12.44 18.01 2.70
CA LEU A 118 -12.56 18.04 4.16
C LEU A 118 -13.85 17.36 4.66
N VAL A 119 -14.94 17.47 3.89
CA VAL A 119 -16.22 16.83 4.22
C VAL A 119 -16.27 15.39 3.70
N ALA A 120 -15.89 15.16 2.44
CA ALA A 120 -16.01 13.87 1.79
C ALA A 120 -15.03 12.82 2.37
N LEU A 121 -13.79 13.23 2.68
CA LEU A 121 -12.75 12.31 3.15
C LEU A 121 -13.12 11.62 4.47
N PRO A 122 -13.58 12.29 5.52
CA PRO A 122 -14.03 11.62 6.75
C PRO A 122 -15.20 10.66 6.51
N VAL A 123 -16.14 11.00 5.62
CA VAL A 123 -17.27 10.12 5.28
C VAL A 123 -16.77 8.83 4.60
N ILE A 124 -15.87 8.98 3.62
CA ILE A 124 -15.27 7.84 2.92
C ILE A 124 -14.46 6.96 3.88
N LEU A 125 -13.63 7.58 4.71
CA LEU A 125 -12.83 6.86 5.71
C LEU A 125 -13.72 6.16 6.74
N GLY A 126 -14.78 6.79 7.19
CA GLY A 126 -15.78 6.21 8.08
C GLY A 126 -16.47 4.99 7.46
N TYR A 127 -16.90 5.09 6.21
CA TYR A 127 -17.45 3.97 5.46
C TYR A 127 -16.45 2.81 5.29
N GLN A 128 -15.21 3.12 4.94
CA GLN A 128 -14.15 2.13 4.82
C GLN A 128 -13.88 1.44 6.16
N ALA A 129 -13.71 2.21 7.22
CA ALA A 129 -13.49 1.68 8.56
C ALA A 129 -14.66 0.77 9.02
N TRP A 130 -15.90 1.18 8.74
CA TRP A 130 -17.09 0.39 9.02
C TRP A 130 -17.13 -0.90 8.22
N SER A 131 -16.82 -0.84 6.92
CA SER A 131 -16.73 -2.02 6.06
C SER A 131 -15.69 -3.03 6.58
N TYR A 132 -14.49 -2.56 6.89
CA TYR A 132 -13.46 -3.39 7.50
C TYR A 132 -13.88 -3.95 8.87
N TRP A 133 -14.58 -3.17 9.66
CA TRP A 133 -15.08 -3.63 10.97
C TRP A 133 -16.13 -4.74 10.85
N VAL A 134 -17.04 -4.63 9.89
CA VAL A 134 -18.07 -5.66 9.62
C VAL A 134 -17.43 -6.95 9.14
N PHE A 135 -16.48 -6.87 8.20
CA PHE A 135 -15.82 -8.03 7.60
C PHE A 135 -14.55 -8.50 8.33
N ARG A 136 -14.25 -7.98 9.52
CA ARG A 136 -13.04 -8.32 10.29
C ARG A 136 -12.94 -9.78 10.74
N LYS A 137 -14.05 -10.52 10.77
CA LYS A 137 -14.04 -11.93 11.17
C LYS A 137 -13.36 -12.76 10.10
N ARG A 138 -12.30 -13.46 10.50
CA ARG A 138 -11.63 -14.42 9.60
C ARG A 138 -12.52 -15.62 9.45
N VAL A 139 -12.78 -16.04 8.21
CA VAL A 139 -13.43 -17.31 7.91
C VAL A 139 -12.41 -18.42 8.19
N THR A 140 -12.68 -19.27 9.17
CA THR A 140 -11.87 -20.44 9.51
C THR A 140 -12.29 -21.64 8.64
N GLY A 141 -11.32 -22.52 8.34
CA GLY A 141 -11.58 -23.70 7.54
C GLY A 141 -12.69 -24.62 8.10
N GLU A 142 -12.85 -24.63 9.43
CA GLU A 142 -13.93 -25.36 10.11
C GLU A 142 -15.32 -24.84 9.76
N GLN A 143 -15.47 -23.52 9.58
CA GLN A 143 -16.76 -22.92 9.16
C GLN A 143 -17.13 -23.28 7.72
N ILE A 144 -16.14 -23.49 6.85
CA ILE A 144 -16.36 -23.91 5.46
C ILE A 144 -16.73 -25.39 5.44
N THR A 145 -16.04 -26.23 6.22
CA THR A 145 -16.30 -27.66 6.30
C THR A 145 -17.63 -27.96 6.98
N GLY A 146 -18.00 -27.22 8.04
CA GLY A 146 -19.30 -27.34 8.71
C GLY A 146 -20.47 -26.98 7.79
N ALA A 147 -20.33 -25.94 6.98
CA ALA A 147 -21.39 -25.54 6.03
C ALA A 147 -21.59 -26.55 4.89
N THR A 148 -20.54 -27.27 4.50
CA THR A 148 -20.67 -28.35 3.47
C THR A 148 -21.27 -29.64 4.01
N VAL A 149 -21.11 -29.92 5.32
CA VAL A 149 -21.69 -31.11 5.95
C VAL A 149 -23.19 -30.90 6.24
N ASP A 150 -23.61 -29.68 6.60
CA ASP A 150 -25.01 -29.38 6.92
C ASP A 150 -25.87 -29.14 5.65
N GLY A 151 -25.24 -28.79 4.51
CA GLY A 151 -25.93 -28.64 3.21
C GLY A 151 -26.05 -29.94 2.39
N GLY A 152 -25.52 -31.04 2.87
CA GLY A 152 -25.46 -32.33 2.17
C GLY A 152 -26.18 -33.47 2.88
N ALA A 153 -27.10 -33.20 3.80
CA ALA A 153 -27.99 -34.23 4.31
C ALA A 153 -28.96 -34.61 3.19
N GLU A 154 -28.61 -35.66 2.41
CA GLU A 154 -29.56 -36.35 1.58
C GLU A 154 -30.74 -36.83 2.45
N PRO A 155 -31.98 -36.60 2.02
CA PRO A 155 -33.13 -37.15 2.74
C PRO A 155 -33.00 -38.68 2.77
N GLU A 156 -32.92 -39.23 3.97
CA GLU A 156 -32.93 -40.67 4.21
C GLU A 156 -34.15 -41.27 3.49
N PRO A 157 -34.00 -42.33 2.67
CA PRO A 157 -35.14 -42.93 1.98
C PRO A 157 -36.11 -43.53 3.02
N GLU A 158 -37.30 -42.95 3.06
CA GLU A 158 -38.43 -43.41 3.86
C GLU A 158 -38.66 -44.91 3.62
N LYS A 159 -38.40 -45.74 4.62
CA LYS A 159 -38.71 -47.16 4.60
C LYS A 159 -40.22 -47.29 4.59
N VAL A 160 -40.78 -47.55 3.40
CA VAL A 160 -42.17 -47.98 3.23
C VAL A 160 -42.24 -49.45 3.71
N ALA A 161 -42.98 -49.66 4.78
CA ALA A 161 -43.36 -50.99 5.31
C ALA A 161 -44.54 -51.57 4.55
#